data_2729f99f325a6fae71ec903242b03e6c
#
_entry.id   2729f99f325a6fae71ec903242b03e6c
#
_cell.length_a   1.000
_cell.length_b   1.000
_cell.length_c   1.000
_cell.angle_alpha   90.00
_cell.angle_beta   90.00
_cell.angle_gamma   90.00
#
_symmetry.space_group_name_H-M   'P 1'
#
loop_
_entity.id
_entity.type
_entity.pdbx_description
1 polymer ?
#
loop_
_entity_poly.entity_id
_entity_poly.type
_entity_poly.pdbx_seq_one_letter_code
_entity_poly.pdbx_strand_id
1 'polypeptide(L)'
;MLKIDNLNYSYSKRGNNTLNSLSLELDDGKLGIVLGRNGSGKSTLFKNIIGILKGNSGDIILDDISLIKLNNAKRACMISYVPQDIRFGDLTVFDSILASRLSYFQVNPSDTDYKIVDSIIMEMKFSDLALKNVNELSGGERQKVAIASALAKEPLLLVFDEPTGNLDIGNERMILRELKNIISKKNIMILLSVHDLSLALEFGDILFLMKNGNIKYSITPSEATNEILSDIFDVNINIKEIDGKKIIMVED
;
A
#
# COMPACT_ATOMS: atom_id res chain seq x y z
N MET A 1 -6.80 13.65 2.25
CA MET A 1 -5.70 13.44 3.23
C MET A 1 -6.02 12.27 4.15
N LEU A 2 -5.04 11.39 4.44
CA LEU A 2 -5.12 10.36 5.50
C LEU A 2 -4.45 10.89 6.76
N LYS A 3 -5.15 10.81 7.90
CA LYS A 3 -4.61 11.14 9.24
C LYS A 3 -4.90 10.00 10.20
N ILE A 4 -3.89 9.54 10.91
CA ILE A 4 -4.01 8.58 12.01
C ILE A 4 -3.59 9.31 13.27
N ASP A 5 -4.42 9.26 14.31
CA ASP A 5 -4.20 9.96 15.56
C ASP A 5 -4.23 9.00 16.75
N ASN A 6 -3.08 8.86 17.40
CA ASN A 6 -2.88 8.09 18.63
C ASN A 6 -3.48 6.67 18.60
N LEU A 7 -3.31 5.97 17.45
CA LEU A 7 -3.85 4.63 17.25
C LEU A 7 -3.13 3.61 18.15
N ASN A 8 -3.90 2.90 18.97
CA ASN A 8 -3.43 1.81 19.79
C ASN A 8 -4.12 0.50 19.39
N TYR A 9 -3.35 -0.58 19.31
CA TYR A 9 -3.89 -1.90 19.03
C TYR A 9 -3.11 -3.00 19.72
N SER A 10 -3.81 -3.97 20.28
CA SER A 10 -3.26 -5.21 20.84
C SER A 10 -4.07 -6.42 20.40
N TYR A 11 -3.40 -7.51 20.03
CA TYR A 11 -4.03 -8.81 19.74
C TYR A 11 -4.60 -9.47 20.98
N SER A 12 -4.10 -9.13 22.18
CA SER A 12 -4.53 -9.70 23.44
C SER A 12 -4.89 -8.61 24.43
N LYS A 13 -6.00 -8.78 25.15
CA LYS A 13 -6.44 -7.84 26.21
C LYS A 13 -5.43 -7.67 27.35
N ARG A 14 -4.52 -8.62 27.54
CA ARG A 14 -3.48 -8.63 28.59
C ARG A 14 -2.05 -8.56 28.04
N GLY A 15 -1.89 -8.46 26.71
CA GLY A 15 -0.59 -8.40 26.06
C GLY A 15 -0.13 -6.98 25.83
N ASN A 16 1.15 -6.83 25.46
CA ASN A 16 1.70 -5.55 25.02
C ASN A 16 1.01 -5.09 23.75
N ASN A 17 0.86 -3.78 23.60
CA ASN A 17 0.33 -3.20 22.38
C ASN A 17 1.25 -3.51 21.20
N THR A 18 0.65 -3.88 20.07
CA THR A 18 1.36 -4.01 18.79
C THR A 18 1.48 -2.67 18.09
N LEU A 19 0.47 -1.78 18.28
CA LEU A 19 0.55 -0.37 17.90
C LEU A 19 0.44 0.47 19.16
N ASN A 20 1.35 1.44 19.31
CA ASN A 20 1.52 2.24 20.52
C ASN A 20 1.42 3.71 20.18
N SER A 21 0.24 4.33 20.40
CA SER A 21 -0.02 5.75 20.12
C SER A 21 0.51 6.20 18.76
N LEU A 22 0.29 5.36 17.74
CA LEU A 22 0.79 5.57 16.39
C LEU A 22 0.04 6.73 15.75
N SER A 23 0.80 7.70 15.23
CA SER A 23 0.26 8.82 14.47
C SER A 23 1.04 9.00 13.16
N LEU A 24 0.33 9.31 12.09
CA LEU A 24 0.90 9.71 10.80
C LEU A 24 -0.10 10.55 9.99
N GLU A 25 0.42 11.32 9.05
CA GLU A 25 -0.37 12.09 8.08
C GLU A 25 0.20 11.87 6.68
N LEU A 26 -0.70 11.65 5.68
CA LEU A 26 -0.35 11.49 4.27
C LEU A 26 -1.29 12.34 3.44
N ASP A 27 -0.73 13.27 2.68
CA ASP A 27 -1.47 14.16 1.79
C ASP A 27 -1.95 13.45 0.51
N ASP A 28 -2.95 14.04 -0.13
CA ASP A 28 -3.47 13.60 -1.42
C ASP A 28 -2.36 13.63 -2.48
N GLY A 29 -2.41 12.68 -3.40
CA GLY A 29 -1.42 12.59 -4.47
C GLY A 29 0.00 12.25 -4.01
N LYS A 30 0.17 11.64 -2.84
CA LYS A 30 1.47 11.26 -2.28
C LYS A 30 1.62 9.75 -2.14
N LEU A 31 2.86 9.29 -2.31
CA LEU A 31 3.31 7.94 -2.00
C LEU A 31 3.97 7.92 -0.62
N GLY A 32 3.24 7.41 0.38
CA GLY A 32 3.78 7.11 1.70
C GLY A 32 4.36 5.71 1.74
N ILE A 33 5.58 5.55 2.25
CA ILE A 33 6.22 4.25 2.40
C ILE A 33 6.48 3.96 3.87
N VAL A 34 5.90 2.87 4.37
CA VAL A 34 6.11 2.41 5.75
C VAL A 34 7.29 1.46 5.78
N LEU A 35 8.31 1.84 6.51
CA LEU A 35 9.55 1.10 6.71
C LEU A 35 9.73 0.69 8.17
N GLY A 36 10.39 -0.42 8.40
CA GLY A 36 10.72 -0.91 9.74
C GLY A 36 11.00 -2.40 9.72
N ARG A 37 11.62 -2.90 10.78
CA ARG A 37 11.97 -4.32 10.93
C ARG A 37 10.74 -5.22 10.90
N ASN A 38 10.96 -6.51 10.66
CA ASN A 38 9.91 -7.51 10.79
C ASN A 38 9.37 -7.50 12.23
N GLY A 39 8.04 -7.56 12.36
CA GLY A 39 7.38 -7.45 13.66
C GLY A 39 7.21 -6.03 14.21
N SER A 40 7.62 -4.97 13.50
CA SER A 40 7.41 -3.58 13.95
C SER A 40 5.94 -3.15 13.97
N GLY A 41 5.04 -3.89 13.27
CA GLY A 41 3.60 -3.63 13.27
C GLY A 41 3.03 -3.12 11.93
N LYS A 42 3.80 -3.11 10.83
CA LYS A 42 3.36 -2.61 9.51
C LYS A 42 2.04 -3.22 9.03
N SER A 43 1.98 -4.56 8.92
CA SER A 43 0.76 -5.24 8.49
C SER A 43 -0.40 -5.07 9.48
N THR A 44 -0.11 -4.89 10.79
CA THR A 44 -1.12 -4.56 11.80
C THR A 44 -1.69 -3.17 11.57
N LEU A 45 -0.85 -2.19 11.25
CA LEU A 45 -1.28 -0.85 10.87
C LEU A 45 -2.21 -0.91 9.65
N PHE A 46 -1.80 -1.57 8.57
CA PHE A 46 -2.61 -1.70 7.35
C PHE A 46 -3.95 -2.38 7.62
N LYS A 47 -3.96 -3.47 8.40
CA LYS A 47 -5.20 -4.18 8.78
C LYS A 47 -6.15 -3.29 9.61
N ASN A 48 -5.62 -2.36 10.42
CA ASN A 48 -6.45 -1.35 11.12
C ASN A 48 -7.01 -0.31 10.14
N ILE A 49 -6.21 0.21 9.20
CA ILE A 49 -6.64 1.17 8.19
C ILE A 49 -7.78 0.60 7.35
N ILE A 50 -7.67 -0.64 6.87
CA ILE A 50 -8.69 -1.28 6.04
C ILE A 50 -9.87 -1.87 6.84
N GLY A 51 -9.79 -1.90 8.18
CA GLY A 51 -10.87 -2.32 9.07
C GLY A 51 -10.99 -3.82 9.32
N ILE A 52 -10.00 -4.61 8.93
CA ILE A 52 -9.89 -6.04 9.33
C ILE A 52 -9.65 -6.15 10.83
N LEU A 53 -8.81 -5.25 11.37
CA LEU A 53 -8.61 -5.09 12.80
C LEU A 53 -9.23 -3.78 13.26
N LYS A 54 -9.71 -3.76 14.51
CA LYS A 54 -10.28 -2.56 15.12
C LYS A 54 -9.37 -2.09 16.26
N GLY A 55 -8.84 -0.87 16.13
CA GLY A 55 -8.03 -0.23 17.16
C GLY A 55 -8.72 -0.19 18.53
N ASN A 56 -7.92 -0.30 19.57
CA ASN A 56 -8.41 -0.19 20.96
C ASN A 56 -8.74 1.27 21.31
N SER A 57 -7.98 2.22 20.76
CA SER A 57 -8.18 3.67 20.91
C SER A 57 -7.50 4.42 19.76
N GLY A 58 -7.73 5.72 19.68
CA GLY A 58 -7.28 6.57 18.59
C GLY A 58 -8.30 6.68 17.47
N ASP A 59 -7.98 7.37 16.39
CA ASP A 59 -8.84 7.49 15.20
C ASP A 59 -8.03 7.35 13.92
N ILE A 60 -8.72 6.96 12.84
CA ILE A 60 -8.20 6.92 11.47
C ILE A 60 -9.17 7.74 10.64
N ILE A 61 -8.69 8.84 10.10
CA ILE A 61 -9.49 9.83 9.37
C ILE A 61 -9.02 9.84 7.92
N LEU A 62 -9.93 9.69 7.00
CA LEU A 62 -9.70 9.79 5.56
C LEU A 62 -10.69 10.80 4.99
N ASP A 63 -10.17 11.89 4.42
CA ASP A 63 -10.99 12.98 3.86
C ASP A 63 -12.05 13.48 4.86
N ASP A 64 -11.60 13.84 6.08
CA ASP A 64 -12.42 14.30 7.20
C ASP A 64 -13.45 13.28 7.73
N ILE A 65 -13.42 12.06 7.22
CA ILE A 65 -14.32 10.98 7.64
C ILE A 65 -13.58 10.01 8.57
N SER A 66 -14.07 9.85 9.80
CA SER A 66 -13.55 8.83 10.71
C SER A 66 -13.90 7.44 10.22
N LEU A 67 -12.89 6.69 9.82
CA LEU A 67 -13.05 5.32 9.31
C LEU A 67 -13.52 4.34 10.39
N ILE A 68 -13.20 4.60 11.66
CA ILE A 68 -13.60 3.74 12.78
C ILE A 68 -15.13 3.71 12.95
N LYS A 69 -15.79 4.79 12.55
CA LYS A 69 -17.26 4.94 12.64
C LYS A 69 -17.98 4.35 11.41
N LEU A 70 -17.25 4.01 10.34
CA LEU A 70 -17.86 3.45 9.13
C LEU A 70 -18.08 1.95 9.26
N ASN A 71 -19.12 1.46 8.59
CA ASN A 71 -19.26 0.04 8.33
C ASN A 71 -18.26 -0.43 7.25
N ASN A 72 -18.00 -1.74 7.21
CA ASN A 72 -17.01 -2.31 6.30
C ASN A 72 -17.31 -2.05 4.81
N ALA A 73 -18.59 -2.03 4.41
CA ALA A 73 -18.95 -1.79 3.01
C ALA A 73 -18.58 -0.36 2.56
N LYS A 74 -18.93 0.66 3.35
CA LYS A 74 -18.56 2.05 3.05
C LYS A 74 -17.04 2.24 3.04
N ARG A 75 -16.33 1.64 4.01
CA ARG A 75 -14.87 1.69 4.06
C ARG A 75 -14.24 1.03 2.83
N ALA A 76 -14.76 -0.10 2.38
CA ALA A 76 -14.28 -0.83 1.19
C ALA A 76 -14.47 -0.04 -0.12
N CYS A 77 -15.38 0.93 -0.17
CA CYS A 77 -15.50 1.85 -1.30
C CYS A 77 -14.46 2.99 -1.27
N MET A 78 -13.94 3.34 -0.09
CA MET A 78 -12.96 4.41 0.06
C MET A 78 -11.51 3.93 -0.01
N ILE A 79 -11.26 2.68 0.39
CA ILE A 79 -9.92 2.10 0.51
C ILE A 79 -9.85 0.79 -0.25
N SER A 80 -8.84 0.65 -1.08
CA SER A 80 -8.48 -0.64 -1.67
C SER A 80 -7.20 -1.17 -1.05
N TYR A 81 -7.15 -2.48 -0.87
CA TYR A 81 -6.01 -3.17 -0.27
C TYR A 81 -5.50 -4.28 -1.17
N VAL A 82 -4.21 -4.30 -1.38
CA VAL A 82 -3.50 -5.36 -2.08
C VAL A 82 -2.57 -6.04 -1.07
N PRO A 83 -2.86 -7.29 -0.68
CA PRO A 83 -2.03 -8.03 0.26
C PRO A 83 -0.72 -8.50 -0.40
N GLN A 84 0.23 -8.93 0.42
CA GLN A 84 1.48 -9.53 -0.02
C GLN A 84 1.25 -10.80 -0.85
N ASP A 85 0.36 -11.69 -0.37
CA ASP A 85 -0.04 -12.92 -1.05
C ASP A 85 -1.35 -12.70 -1.82
N ILE A 86 -1.25 -12.55 -3.13
CA ILE A 86 -2.40 -12.35 -4.01
C ILE A 86 -2.85 -13.70 -4.53
N ARG A 87 -4.10 -14.05 -4.24
CA ARG A 87 -4.74 -15.24 -4.77
C ARG A 87 -5.93 -14.83 -5.62
N PHE A 88 -5.83 -15.11 -6.89
CA PHE A 88 -6.97 -15.03 -7.80
C PHE A 88 -7.67 -16.39 -7.83
N GLY A 89 -8.98 -16.36 -7.99
CA GLY A 89 -9.74 -17.56 -8.34
C GLY A 89 -9.42 -18.00 -9.78
N ASP A 90 -10.14 -19.00 -10.26
CA ASP A 90 -10.08 -19.44 -11.66
C ASP A 90 -10.92 -18.47 -12.54
N LEU A 91 -10.38 -17.27 -12.72
CA LEU A 91 -11.04 -16.15 -13.40
C LEU A 91 -10.14 -15.60 -14.51
N THR A 92 -10.77 -15.00 -15.53
CA THR A 92 -10.06 -14.19 -16.51
C THR A 92 -9.55 -12.89 -15.88
N VAL A 93 -8.63 -12.20 -16.54
CA VAL A 93 -8.19 -10.85 -16.12
C VAL A 93 -9.40 -9.92 -16.03
N PHE A 94 -10.26 -9.93 -17.05
CA PHE A 94 -11.47 -9.12 -17.07
C PHE A 94 -12.38 -9.41 -15.87
N ASP A 95 -12.71 -10.68 -15.65
CA ASP A 95 -13.59 -11.09 -14.55
C ASP A 95 -12.99 -10.80 -13.18
N SER A 96 -11.68 -10.93 -13.03
CA SER A 96 -10.97 -10.58 -11.77
C SER A 96 -11.08 -9.10 -11.43
N ILE A 97 -10.93 -8.23 -12.43
CA ILE A 97 -11.09 -6.79 -12.25
C ILE A 97 -12.54 -6.44 -11.98
N LEU A 98 -13.50 -7.04 -12.73
CA LEU A 98 -14.93 -6.82 -12.53
C LEU A 98 -15.38 -7.30 -11.15
N ALA A 99 -14.92 -8.46 -10.70
CA ALA A 99 -15.22 -9.01 -9.37
C ALA A 99 -14.79 -8.07 -8.23
N SER A 100 -13.76 -7.25 -8.44
CA SER A 100 -13.34 -6.27 -7.43
C SER A 100 -14.43 -5.23 -7.14
N ARG A 101 -15.35 -5.00 -8.07
CA ARG A 101 -16.47 -4.05 -7.96
C ARG A 101 -17.75 -4.64 -7.32
N LEU A 102 -17.71 -5.87 -6.81
CA LEU A 102 -18.87 -6.53 -6.17
C LEU A 102 -19.54 -5.69 -5.04
N SER A 103 -18.81 -4.77 -4.42
CA SER A 103 -19.38 -3.85 -3.41
C SER A 103 -20.26 -2.73 -4.01
N TYR A 104 -20.25 -2.54 -5.33
CA TYR A 104 -20.98 -1.48 -6.03
C TYR A 104 -22.27 -1.96 -6.68
N PHE A 105 -22.43 -3.26 -6.89
CA PHE A 105 -23.66 -3.82 -7.44
C PHE A 105 -24.18 -4.98 -6.58
N GLN A 106 -25.51 -5.19 -6.58
CA GLN A 106 -26.14 -6.19 -5.70
C GLN A 106 -26.21 -7.58 -6.36
N VAL A 107 -26.60 -7.67 -7.62
CA VAL A 107 -26.81 -8.94 -8.33
C VAL A 107 -26.01 -8.98 -9.63
N ASN A 108 -26.15 -7.96 -10.48
CA ASN A 108 -25.49 -7.89 -11.77
C ASN A 108 -24.70 -6.58 -11.92
N PRO A 109 -23.53 -6.63 -12.58
CA PRO A 109 -22.80 -5.42 -12.96
C PRO A 109 -23.64 -4.52 -13.86
N SER A 110 -23.49 -3.22 -13.70
CA SER A 110 -24.10 -2.20 -14.57
C SER A 110 -23.20 -1.91 -15.78
N ASP A 111 -23.73 -1.25 -16.80
CA ASP A 111 -22.94 -0.75 -17.94
C ASP A 111 -21.79 0.16 -17.50
N THR A 112 -21.97 0.86 -16.38
CA THR A 112 -20.91 1.71 -15.80
C THR A 112 -19.75 0.86 -15.26
N ASP A 113 -20.07 -0.28 -14.62
CA ASP A 113 -19.03 -1.19 -14.11
C ASP A 113 -18.20 -1.78 -15.25
N TYR A 114 -18.84 -2.20 -16.34
CA TYR A 114 -18.17 -2.68 -17.54
C TYR A 114 -17.27 -1.62 -18.16
N LYS A 115 -17.75 -0.37 -18.31
CA LYS A 115 -16.97 0.75 -18.85
C LYS A 115 -15.73 1.08 -18.01
N ILE A 116 -15.85 1.01 -16.67
CA ILE A 116 -14.72 1.24 -15.77
C ILE A 116 -13.68 0.12 -15.95
N VAL A 117 -14.10 -1.13 -16.01
CA VAL A 117 -13.18 -2.26 -16.22
C VAL A 117 -12.47 -2.15 -17.58
N ASP A 118 -13.19 -1.87 -18.65
CA ASP A 118 -12.61 -1.66 -19.99
C ASP A 118 -11.59 -0.52 -19.99
N SER A 119 -11.92 0.60 -19.36
CA SER A 119 -11.01 1.75 -19.23
C SER A 119 -9.71 1.38 -18.52
N ILE A 120 -9.79 0.60 -17.44
CA ILE A 120 -8.62 0.17 -16.68
C ILE A 120 -7.79 -0.85 -17.47
N ILE A 121 -8.42 -1.77 -18.16
CA ILE A 121 -7.73 -2.74 -19.04
C ILE A 121 -6.93 -2.01 -20.11
N MET A 122 -7.50 -0.98 -20.72
CA MET A 122 -6.80 -0.15 -21.70
C MET A 122 -5.65 0.64 -21.07
N GLU A 123 -5.90 1.30 -19.92
CA GLU A 123 -4.90 2.10 -19.19
C GLU A 123 -3.70 1.25 -18.78
N MET A 124 -3.94 0.04 -18.30
CA MET A 124 -2.91 -0.91 -17.82
C MET A 124 -2.31 -1.76 -18.97
N LYS A 125 -2.77 -1.56 -20.20
CA LYS A 125 -2.32 -2.29 -21.40
C LYS A 125 -2.53 -3.80 -21.29
N PHE A 126 -3.71 -4.21 -20.85
CA PHE A 126 -4.11 -5.61 -20.71
C PHE A 126 -5.02 -6.12 -21.83
N SER A 127 -5.24 -5.35 -22.90
CA SER A 127 -6.22 -5.70 -23.96
C SER A 127 -6.01 -7.12 -24.51
N ASP A 128 -4.75 -7.51 -24.76
CA ASP A 128 -4.42 -8.84 -25.28
C ASP A 128 -4.49 -9.96 -24.24
N LEU A 129 -4.58 -9.61 -22.95
CA LEU A 129 -4.62 -10.54 -21.82
C LEU A 129 -6.00 -10.61 -21.17
N ALA A 130 -6.94 -9.75 -21.57
CA ALA A 130 -8.22 -9.56 -20.87
C ALA A 130 -9.01 -10.87 -20.67
N LEU A 131 -8.97 -11.75 -21.65
CA LEU A 131 -9.67 -13.04 -21.63
C LEU A 131 -8.80 -14.23 -21.17
N LYS A 132 -7.52 -14.00 -20.88
CA LYS A 132 -6.65 -15.06 -20.33
C LYS A 132 -6.96 -15.27 -18.85
N ASN A 133 -6.79 -16.52 -18.42
CA ASN A 133 -6.85 -16.85 -16.99
C ASN A 133 -5.71 -16.19 -16.24
N VAL A 134 -5.99 -15.55 -15.08
CA VAL A 134 -4.97 -14.87 -14.28
C VAL A 134 -3.88 -15.83 -13.81
N ASN A 135 -4.20 -17.12 -13.63
CA ASN A 135 -3.21 -18.12 -13.19
C ASN A 135 -2.18 -18.46 -14.28
N GLU A 136 -2.45 -18.14 -15.55
CA GLU A 136 -1.51 -18.32 -16.68
C GLU A 136 -0.52 -17.15 -16.82
N LEU A 137 -0.70 -16.07 -16.09
CA LEU A 137 0.11 -14.88 -16.17
C LEU A 137 1.42 -15.03 -15.37
N SER A 138 2.45 -14.29 -15.78
CA SER A 138 3.66 -14.10 -14.98
C SER A 138 3.39 -13.41 -13.64
N GLY A 139 4.30 -13.50 -12.69
CA GLY A 139 4.16 -12.85 -11.38
C GLY A 139 3.94 -11.34 -11.48
N GLY A 140 4.69 -10.66 -12.35
CA GLY A 140 4.55 -9.22 -12.58
C GLY A 140 3.22 -8.84 -13.23
N GLU A 141 2.72 -9.65 -14.16
CA GLU A 141 1.39 -9.43 -14.75
C GLU A 141 0.29 -9.66 -13.74
N ARG A 142 0.37 -10.71 -12.92
CA ARG A 142 -0.59 -10.93 -11.81
C ARG A 142 -0.61 -9.75 -10.83
N GLN A 143 0.56 -9.20 -10.50
CA GLN A 143 0.64 -8.02 -9.64
C GLN A 143 -0.04 -6.80 -10.27
N LYS A 144 0.15 -6.59 -11.57
CA LYS A 144 -0.56 -5.52 -12.29
C LYS A 144 -2.08 -5.74 -12.32
N VAL A 145 -2.55 -6.99 -12.46
CA VAL A 145 -3.99 -7.31 -12.37
C VAL A 145 -4.52 -6.95 -10.97
N ALA A 146 -3.77 -7.22 -9.90
CA ALA A 146 -4.16 -6.82 -8.55
C ALA A 146 -4.25 -5.29 -8.38
N ILE A 147 -3.32 -4.55 -8.96
CA ILE A 147 -3.36 -3.08 -8.99
C ILE A 147 -4.57 -2.60 -9.77
N ALA A 148 -4.83 -3.16 -10.97
CA ALA A 148 -5.99 -2.86 -11.79
C ALA A 148 -7.31 -3.12 -11.04
N SER A 149 -7.40 -4.26 -10.35
CA SER A 149 -8.55 -4.63 -9.50
C SER A 149 -8.74 -3.65 -8.33
N ALA A 150 -7.65 -3.19 -7.73
CA ALA A 150 -7.72 -2.18 -6.67
C ALA A 150 -8.16 -0.81 -7.18
N LEU A 151 -7.70 -0.40 -8.37
CA LEU A 151 -8.07 0.86 -9.04
C LEU A 151 -9.51 0.86 -9.53
N ALA A 152 -10.05 -0.29 -9.94
CA ALA A 152 -11.41 -0.41 -10.42
C ALA A 152 -12.46 -0.04 -9.35
N LYS A 153 -12.09 -0.02 -8.08
CA LYS A 153 -12.92 0.47 -6.99
C LYS A 153 -12.92 2.00 -6.87
N GLU A 154 -12.13 2.72 -7.67
CA GLU A 154 -12.00 4.18 -7.60
C GLU A 154 -11.75 4.70 -6.17
N PRO A 155 -10.77 4.13 -5.45
CA PRO A 155 -10.55 4.43 -4.04
C PRO A 155 -9.87 5.79 -3.85
N LEU A 156 -10.04 6.39 -2.65
CA LEU A 156 -9.27 7.55 -2.20
C LEU A 156 -7.86 7.16 -1.73
N LEU A 157 -7.73 5.95 -1.19
CA LEU A 157 -6.49 5.40 -0.66
C LEU A 157 -6.24 3.98 -1.16
N LEU A 158 -5.07 3.75 -1.73
CA LEU A 158 -4.55 2.41 -2.02
C LEU A 158 -3.55 2.01 -0.92
N VAL A 159 -3.75 0.85 -0.33
CA VAL A 159 -2.84 0.27 0.66
C VAL A 159 -2.24 -1.00 0.09
N PHE A 160 -0.90 -1.09 0.11
CA PHE A 160 -0.16 -2.26 -0.37
C PHE A 160 0.75 -2.82 0.72
N ASP A 161 0.56 -4.09 1.06
CA ASP A 161 1.44 -4.78 2.01
C ASP A 161 2.48 -5.59 1.23
N GLU A 162 3.70 -5.04 1.10
CA GLU A 162 4.84 -5.63 0.39
C GLU A 162 4.52 -6.07 -1.06
N PRO A 163 4.05 -5.14 -1.91
CA PRO A 163 3.55 -5.50 -3.25
C PRO A 163 4.63 -6.05 -4.18
N THR A 164 5.88 -5.96 -3.79
CA THR A 164 7.05 -6.34 -4.62
C THR A 164 7.81 -7.55 -4.08
N GLY A 165 7.45 -8.06 -2.90
CA GLY A 165 8.25 -9.04 -2.15
C GLY A 165 8.51 -10.38 -2.85
N ASN A 166 7.80 -10.70 -3.92
CA ASN A 166 7.97 -11.94 -4.71
C ASN A 166 8.36 -11.68 -6.17
N LEU A 167 8.79 -10.45 -6.49
CA LEU A 167 9.17 -10.04 -7.83
C LEU A 167 10.69 -9.94 -7.96
N ASP A 168 11.19 -10.05 -9.18
CA ASP A 168 12.57 -9.69 -9.48
C ASP A 168 12.76 -8.16 -9.45
N ILE A 169 14.01 -7.72 -9.31
CA ILE A 169 14.41 -6.30 -9.17
C ILE A 169 13.83 -5.42 -10.29
N GLY A 170 13.76 -5.95 -11.53
CA GLY A 170 13.20 -5.21 -12.67
C GLY A 170 11.72 -4.97 -12.54
N ASN A 171 10.98 -6.00 -12.14
CA ASN A 171 9.54 -5.93 -11.93
C ASN A 171 9.17 -5.07 -10.72
N GLU A 172 9.94 -5.09 -9.63
CA GLU A 172 9.74 -4.21 -8.48
C GLU A 172 9.73 -2.73 -8.87
N ARG A 173 10.79 -2.30 -9.58
CA ARG A 173 10.91 -0.91 -10.04
C ARG A 173 9.81 -0.52 -11.02
N MET A 174 9.42 -1.45 -11.89
CA MET A 174 8.33 -1.24 -12.85
C MET A 174 7.01 -0.98 -12.12
N ILE A 175 6.69 -1.78 -11.11
CA ILE A 175 5.48 -1.60 -10.29
C ILE A 175 5.48 -0.24 -9.56
N LEU A 176 6.59 0.14 -8.92
CA LEU A 176 6.67 1.42 -8.22
C LEU A 176 6.54 2.62 -9.17
N ARG A 177 7.12 2.54 -10.37
CA ARG A 177 6.92 3.56 -11.42
C ARG A 177 5.46 3.65 -11.86
N GLU A 178 4.79 2.50 -12.01
CA GLU A 178 3.37 2.46 -12.36
C GLU A 178 2.52 3.12 -11.26
N LEU A 179 2.80 2.84 -9.98
CA LEU A 179 2.11 3.49 -8.86
C LEU A 179 2.33 5.01 -8.86
N LYS A 180 3.54 5.50 -9.14
CA LYS A 180 3.80 6.94 -9.29
C LYS A 180 3.03 7.56 -10.45
N ASN A 181 2.92 6.87 -11.59
CA ASN A 181 2.13 7.32 -12.73
C ASN A 181 0.64 7.40 -12.37
N ILE A 182 0.12 6.43 -11.63
CA ILE A 182 -1.26 6.41 -11.15
C ILE A 182 -1.53 7.61 -10.23
N ILE A 183 -0.63 7.86 -9.27
CA ILE A 183 -0.73 9.02 -8.36
C ILE A 183 -0.83 10.31 -9.17
N SER A 184 0.09 10.52 -10.13
CA SER A 184 0.14 11.76 -10.91
C SER A 184 -1.10 11.99 -11.78
N LYS A 185 -1.75 10.92 -12.24
CA LYS A 185 -2.95 11.00 -13.09
C LYS A 185 -4.25 11.13 -12.28
N LYS A 186 -4.35 10.41 -11.18
CA LYS A 186 -5.61 10.25 -10.43
C LYS A 186 -5.65 11.02 -9.11
N ASN A 187 -4.53 11.63 -8.70
CA ASN A 187 -4.38 12.35 -7.42
C ASN A 187 -4.82 11.53 -6.19
N ILE A 188 -4.63 10.21 -6.23
CA ILE A 188 -4.95 9.31 -5.12
C ILE A 188 -3.77 9.17 -4.16
N MET A 189 -4.06 8.85 -2.91
CA MET A 189 -3.04 8.48 -1.93
C MET A 189 -2.63 7.02 -2.09
N ILE A 190 -1.36 6.74 -1.96
CA ILE A 190 -0.85 5.37 -1.86
C ILE A 190 -0.02 5.22 -0.59
N LEU A 191 -0.34 4.24 0.22
CA LEU A 191 0.44 3.84 1.38
C LEU A 191 0.92 2.41 1.19
N LEU A 192 2.22 2.18 1.18
CA LEU A 192 2.77 0.85 0.98
C LEU A 192 3.91 0.53 1.93
N SER A 193 4.20 -0.77 2.11
CA SER A 193 5.42 -1.24 2.74
C SER A 193 6.36 -1.85 1.70
N VAL A 194 7.66 -1.65 1.89
CA VAL A 194 8.72 -2.31 1.12
C VAL A 194 9.82 -2.76 2.08
N HIS A 195 10.62 -3.72 1.65
CA HIS A 195 11.82 -4.16 2.39
C HIS A 195 13.08 -3.42 1.94
N ASP A 196 13.17 -3.04 0.68
CA ASP A 196 14.34 -2.38 0.10
C ASP A 196 14.33 -0.88 0.40
N LEU A 197 15.29 -0.45 1.23
CA LEU A 197 15.49 0.96 1.58
C LEU A 197 15.83 1.82 0.37
N SER A 198 16.57 1.28 -0.60
CA SER A 198 16.97 2.03 -1.80
C SER A 198 15.74 2.36 -2.64
N LEU A 199 14.80 1.42 -2.77
CA LEU A 199 13.52 1.66 -3.44
C LEU A 199 12.67 2.68 -2.69
N ALA A 200 12.65 2.62 -1.36
CA ALA A 200 11.92 3.59 -0.56
C ALA A 200 12.48 5.01 -0.73
N LEU A 201 13.79 5.16 -0.73
CA LEU A 201 14.46 6.44 -0.95
C LEU A 201 14.30 6.98 -2.38
N GLU A 202 14.20 6.06 -3.37
CA GLU A 202 14.03 6.45 -4.80
C GLU A 202 12.59 6.86 -5.11
N PHE A 203 11.60 6.17 -4.55
CA PHE A 203 10.20 6.31 -4.98
C PHE A 203 9.29 7.02 -3.98
N GLY A 204 9.57 6.98 -2.68
CA GLY A 204 8.75 7.58 -1.65
C GLY A 204 8.65 9.10 -1.76
N ASP A 205 7.49 9.66 -1.42
CA ASP A 205 7.35 11.09 -1.15
C ASP A 205 7.53 11.36 0.35
N ILE A 206 7.01 10.44 1.20
CA ILE A 206 7.16 10.45 2.65
C ILE A 206 7.52 9.04 3.11
N LEU A 207 8.50 8.93 4.00
CA LEU A 207 8.91 7.70 4.65
C LEU A 207 8.43 7.70 6.10
N PHE A 208 7.59 6.74 6.44
CA PHE A 208 7.11 6.48 7.79
C PHE A 208 7.96 5.39 8.42
N LEU A 209 8.91 5.77 9.27
CA LEU A 209 9.87 4.85 9.87
C LEU A 209 9.32 4.30 11.18
N MET A 210 8.98 3.01 11.15
CA MET A 210 8.25 2.35 12.23
C MET A 210 9.17 1.51 13.12
N LYS A 211 9.11 1.75 14.43
CA LYS A 211 9.82 1.00 15.46
C LYS A 211 8.91 0.75 16.68
N ASN A 212 8.87 -0.47 17.19
CA ASN A 212 8.12 -0.85 18.40
C ASN A 212 6.64 -0.42 18.37
N GLY A 213 5.98 -0.56 17.23
CA GLY A 213 4.56 -0.25 17.10
C GLY A 213 4.23 1.24 16.95
N ASN A 214 5.23 2.11 16.77
CA ASN A 214 5.01 3.55 16.58
C ASN A 214 5.77 4.04 15.34
N ILE A 215 5.31 5.13 14.71
CA ILE A 215 6.07 5.88 13.73
C ILE A 215 7.03 6.79 14.49
N LYS A 216 8.31 6.43 14.46
CA LYS A 216 9.34 7.20 15.16
C LYS A 216 9.76 8.43 14.38
N TYR A 217 9.78 8.32 13.04
CA TYR A 217 10.13 9.42 12.14
C TYR A 217 9.17 9.42 10.95
N SER A 218 8.73 10.60 10.54
CA SER A 218 8.03 10.88 9.29
C SER A 218 8.88 11.88 8.53
N ILE A 219 9.56 11.44 7.47
CA ILE A 219 10.59 12.21 6.77
C ILE A 219 10.45 12.08 5.25
N THR A 220 10.95 13.04 4.52
CA THR A 220 11.18 12.90 3.08
C THR A 220 12.44 12.06 2.81
N PRO A 221 12.61 11.47 1.62
CA PRO A 221 13.84 10.76 1.26
C PRO A 221 15.11 11.62 1.39
N SER A 222 15.00 12.94 1.21
CA SER A 222 16.14 13.86 1.35
C SER A 222 16.62 14.01 2.81
N GLU A 223 15.71 13.89 3.76
CA GLU A 223 16.00 14.01 5.20
C GLU A 223 16.53 12.71 5.83
N ALA A 224 16.57 11.61 5.06
CA ALA A 224 17.11 10.35 5.57
C ALA A 224 18.62 10.46 5.82
N THR A 225 19.04 10.22 7.08
CA THR A 225 20.45 10.20 7.51
C THR A 225 20.85 8.81 7.99
N ASN A 226 22.16 8.59 8.11
CA ASN A 226 22.73 7.34 8.62
C ASN A 226 22.17 7.03 10.02
N GLU A 227 22.11 8.04 10.90
CA GLU A 227 21.68 7.91 12.28
C GLU A 227 20.21 7.50 12.37
N ILE A 228 19.34 8.16 11.57
CA ILE A 228 17.90 7.85 11.54
C ILE A 228 17.67 6.42 11.09
N LEU A 229 18.30 6.00 9.98
CA LEU A 229 18.11 4.65 9.46
C LEU A 229 18.75 3.60 10.38
N SER A 230 19.94 3.86 10.92
CA SER A 230 20.59 2.95 11.86
C SER A 230 19.76 2.72 13.12
N ASP A 231 19.14 3.79 13.65
CA ASP A 231 18.27 3.69 14.81
C ASP A 231 17.02 2.83 14.52
N ILE A 232 16.44 2.91 13.34
CA ILE A 232 15.21 2.14 12.99
C ILE A 232 15.54 0.67 12.79
N PHE A 233 16.66 0.37 12.12
CA PHE A 233 16.97 -1.00 11.70
C PHE A 233 17.89 -1.74 12.70
N ASP A 234 18.40 -1.07 13.73
CA ASP A 234 19.36 -1.57 14.73
C ASP A 234 20.62 -2.18 14.09
N VAL A 235 21.11 -1.56 13.01
CA VAL A 235 22.35 -1.91 12.29
C VAL A 235 23.05 -0.63 11.84
N ASN A 236 24.36 -0.64 11.67
CA ASN A 236 25.08 0.49 11.12
C ASN A 236 24.75 0.66 9.63
N ILE A 237 24.07 1.75 9.30
CA ILE A 237 23.72 2.08 7.91
C ILE A 237 24.53 3.30 7.48
N ASN A 238 25.15 3.18 6.32
CA ASN A 238 25.87 4.27 5.67
C ASN A 238 25.22 4.56 4.32
N ILE A 239 24.77 5.80 4.14
CA ILE A 239 24.18 6.29 2.89
C ILE A 239 25.31 6.94 2.08
N LYS A 240 25.58 6.42 0.89
CA LYS A 240 26.49 7.07 -0.07
C LYS A 240 25.70 7.59 -1.26
N GLU A 241 26.04 8.77 -1.72
CA GLU A 241 25.48 9.30 -2.95
C GLU A 241 26.47 9.04 -4.09
N ILE A 242 26.02 8.30 -5.11
CA ILE A 242 26.78 8.00 -6.33
C ILE A 242 25.89 8.34 -7.52
N ASP A 243 26.37 9.22 -8.38
CA ASP A 243 25.62 9.71 -9.57
C ASP A 243 24.20 10.20 -9.24
N GLY A 244 24.04 10.92 -8.13
CA GLY A 244 22.77 11.47 -7.67
C GLY A 244 21.79 10.43 -7.09
N LYS A 245 22.25 9.18 -6.85
CA LYS A 245 21.48 8.12 -6.23
C LYS A 245 22.01 7.78 -4.85
N LYS A 246 21.10 7.66 -3.89
CA LYS A 246 21.42 7.16 -2.55
C LYS A 246 21.59 5.66 -2.56
N ILE A 247 22.76 5.17 -2.19
CA ILE A 247 23.10 3.75 -2.06
C ILE A 247 23.21 3.45 -0.56
N ILE A 248 22.53 2.40 -0.12
CA ILE A 248 22.55 1.93 1.25
C ILE A 248 23.65 0.88 1.40
N MET A 249 24.53 1.10 2.35
CA MET A 249 25.54 0.12 2.78
C MET A 249 25.26 -0.25 4.24
N VAL A 250 25.26 -1.53 4.53
CA VAL A 250 25.18 -2.04 5.91
C VAL A 250 26.59 -2.43 6.32
N GLU A 251 27.05 -1.90 7.45
CA GLU A 251 28.34 -2.23 8.05
C GLU A 251 28.09 -3.16 9.25
N ASP A 252 28.88 -4.24 9.34
CA ASP A 252 28.84 -5.20 10.45
C ASP A 252 29.41 -4.59 11.76
#